data_e7202deec60bfa11cc1a0699ab57ccbc
#
_entry.id   e7202deec60bfa11cc1a0699ab57ccbc
#
_cell.length_a   1.000
_cell.length_b   1.000
_cell.length_c   1.000
_cell.angle_alpha   90.00
_cell.angle_beta   90.00
_cell.angle_gamma   90.00
#
_symmetry.space_group_name_H-M   'P 1'
#
loop_
_entity.id
_entity.type
_entity.pdbx_description
1 polymer ?
#
loop_
_entity_poly.entity_id
_entity_poly.type
_entity_poly.pdbx_seq_one_letter_code
_entity_poly.pdbx_strand_id
1 'polypeptide(L)'
;MKWADGKIRCCWANPRNERYIRYHDEEWGVPVHDDRKLFEMLILECFQAGLSWECVLNKRDAFREAFDNFDPEKVSAYTEDKLEALRSNPGIIRNRLKIQAAVTNACAFLEIQKEYNSFSGYIWHWTDGKVVCETGRTSSELSDCISKDLKKRG
;
A
#
# COMPACT_ATOMS: atom_id res chain seq x y z
N MET A 1 21.29 2.49 12.76
CA MET A 1 21.95 3.74 13.24
C MET A 1 21.33 4.11 14.58
N LYS A 2 22.13 4.45 15.60
CA LYS A 2 21.59 4.93 16.89
C LYS A 2 21.25 6.42 16.78
N TRP A 3 20.03 6.79 17.14
CA TRP A 3 19.51 8.14 17.02
C TRP A 3 19.57 8.90 18.34
N ALA A 4 19.31 10.23 18.33
CA ALA A 4 19.39 11.09 19.51
C ALA A 4 18.44 10.67 20.65
N ASP A 5 17.30 10.04 20.32
CA ASP A 5 16.35 9.46 21.27
C ASP A 5 16.77 8.09 21.82
N GLY A 6 17.96 7.60 21.47
CA GLY A 6 18.53 6.33 21.91
C GLY A 6 18.03 5.09 21.13
N LYS A 7 17.04 5.22 20.27
CA LYS A 7 16.52 4.12 19.45
C LYS A 7 17.44 3.78 18.28
N ILE A 8 17.42 2.52 17.87
CA ILE A 8 18.12 2.03 16.67
C ILE A 8 17.11 1.96 15.54
N ARG A 9 17.39 2.68 14.44
CA ARG A 9 16.54 2.66 13.24
C ARG A 9 17.35 2.33 12.00
N CYS A 10 16.65 1.85 10.96
CA CYS A 10 17.24 1.63 9.66
C CYS A 10 17.80 2.93 9.06
N CYS A 11 18.83 2.81 8.24
CA CYS A 11 19.50 3.98 7.64
C CYS A 11 18.64 4.73 6.60
N TRP A 12 17.60 4.07 6.08
CA TRP A 12 16.68 4.68 5.13
C TRP A 12 15.64 5.60 5.78
N ALA A 13 15.38 5.47 7.10
CA ALA A 13 14.45 6.34 7.80
C ALA A 13 15.04 7.75 7.91
N ASN A 14 14.32 8.77 7.38
CA ASN A 14 14.79 10.15 7.40
C ASN A 14 14.56 10.79 8.78
N PRO A 15 15.64 11.18 9.53
CA PRO A 15 15.51 11.77 10.87
C PRO A 15 14.82 13.14 10.90
N ARG A 16 14.65 13.78 9.75
CA ARG A 16 13.99 15.09 9.63
C ARG A 16 12.51 14.99 9.28
N ASN A 17 11.98 13.76 9.10
CA ASN A 17 10.60 13.53 8.72
C ASN A 17 9.89 12.68 9.77
N GLU A 18 9.11 13.32 10.64
CA GLU A 18 8.38 12.64 11.72
C GLU A 18 7.39 11.59 11.22
N ARG A 19 6.76 11.80 10.05
CA ARG A 19 5.86 10.81 9.43
C ARG A 19 6.61 9.56 9.03
N TYR A 20 7.84 9.72 8.51
CA TYR A 20 8.68 8.60 8.11
C TYR A 20 9.21 7.83 9.31
N ILE A 21 9.58 8.55 10.40
CA ILE A 21 9.98 7.94 11.68
C ILE A 21 8.82 7.12 12.25
N ARG A 22 7.61 7.68 12.31
CA ARG A 22 6.44 6.98 12.83
C ARG A 22 6.10 5.76 11.99
N TYR A 23 6.14 5.86 10.67
CA TYR A 23 5.97 4.70 9.79
C TYR A 23 6.97 3.59 10.11
N HIS A 24 8.26 3.94 10.24
CA HIS A 24 9.32 2.98 10.58
C HIS A 24 9.07 2.30 11.95
N ASP A 25 8.69 3.08 12.95
CA ASP A 25 8.59 2.59 14.32
C ASP A 25 7.28 1.83 14.61
N GLU A 26 6.19 2.13 13.89
CA GLU A 26 4.84 1.67 14.22
C GLU A 26 4.18 0.81 13.13
N GLU A 27 4.65 0.89 11.88
CA GLU A 27 3.98 0.21 10.77
C GLU A 27 4.88 -0.75 10.00
N TRP A 28 6.12 -0.34 9.70
CA TRP A 28 7.03 -1.15 8.91
C TRP A 28 7.42 -2.44 9.64
N GLY A 29 7.12 -3.59 9.00
CA GLY A 29 7.36 -4.91 9.59
C GLY A 29 6.36 -5.34 10.65
N VAL A 30 5.30 -4.55 10.91
CA VAL A 30 4.22 -4.93 11.81
C VAL A 30 3.15 -5.70 11.03
N PRO A 31 2.75 -6.91 11.46
CA PRO A 31 1.68 -7.68 10.81
C PRO A 31 0.36 -6.91 10.74
N VAL A 32 -0.30 -6.95 9.58
CA VAL A 32 -1.59 -6.29 9.34
C VAL A 32 -2.60 -7.32 8.87
N HIS A 33 -3.79 -7.33 9.51
CA HIS A 33 -4.92 -8.21 9.18
C HIS A 33 -6.19 -7.43 8.83
N ASP A 34 -6.16 -6.11 8.91
CA ASP A 34 -7.26 -5.24 8.51
C ASP A 34 -7.24 -5.02 7.00
N ASP A 35 -8.30 -5.44 6.31
CA ASP A 35 -8.39 -5.39 4.86
C ASP A 35 -8.33 -3.97 4.29
N ARG A 36 -8.90 -2.98 4.98
CA ARG A 36 -8.83 -1.59 4.55
C ARG A 36 -7.41 -1.05 4.62
N LYS A 37 -6.68 -1.41 5.68
CA LYS A 37 -5.27 -1.06 5.81
C LYS A 37 -4.41 -1.76 4.75
N LEU A 38 -4.69 -3.02 4.46
CA LEU A 38 -4.01 -3.77 3.39
C LEU A 38 -4.28 -3.14 2.02
N PHE A 39 -5.53 -2.72 1.75
CA PHE A 39 -5.85 -2.02 0.51
C PHE A 39 -5.19 -0.65 0.42
N GLU A 40 -5.19 0.15 1.51
CA GLU A 40 -4.44 1.41 1.59
C GLU A 40 -2.98 1.20 1.20
N MET A 41 -2.31 0.22 1.82
CA MET A 41 -0.90 -0.04 1.56
C MET A 41 -0.66 -0.52 0.13
N LEU A 42 -1.49 -1.43 -0.38
CA LEU A 42 -1.41 -1.91 -1.76
C LEU A 42 -1.47 -0.75 -2.77
N ILE A 43 -2.43 0.15 -2.63
CA ILE A 43 -2.59 1.30 -3.53
C ILE A 43 -1.41 2.28 -3.38
N LEU A 44 -0.98 2.60 -2.16
CA LEU A 44 0.13 3.51 -1.93
C LEU A 44 1.46 2.96 -2.50
N GLU A 45 1.72 1.66 -2.37
CA GLU A 45 2.88 0.99 -2.96
C GLU A 45 2.83 1.02 -4.50
N CYS A 46 1.65 0.84 -5.11
CA CYS A 46 1.48 1.03 -6.55
C CYS A 46 1.77 2.48 -6.98
N PHE A 47 1.38 3.46 -6.18
CA PHE A 47 1.72 4.86 -6.45
C PHE A 47 3.20 5.18 -6.24
N GLN A 48 3.90 4.41 -5.41
CA GLN A 48 5.33 4.58 -5.14
C GLN A 48 6.21 4.28 -6.36
N ALA A 49 5.79 3.43 -7.29
CA ALA A 49 6.59 3.06 -8.46
C ALA A 49 7.19 4.29 -9.18
N GLY A 50 8.54 4.35 -9.23
CA GLY A 50 9.31 5.48 -9.78
C GLY A 50 9.44 6.70 -8.86
N LEU A 51 9.01 6.60 -7.59
CA LEU A 51 9.10 7.66 -6.58
C LEU A 51 9.73 7.13 -5.29
N SER A 52 10.09 8.03 -4.37
CA SER A 52 10.48 7.62 -3.02
C SER A 52 9.25 7.30 -2.17
N TRP A 53 9.39 6.33 -1.25
CA TRP A 53 8.33 6.04 -0.28
C TRP A 53 7.99 7.25 0.60
N GLU A 54 9.01 8.04 0.96
CA GLU A 54 8.83 9.30 1.70
C GLU A 54 7.89 10.28 0.96
N CYS A 55 8.01 10.38 -0.37
CA CYS A 55 7.11 11.20 -1.18
C CYS A 55 5.65 10.76 -1.05
N VAL A 56 5.41 9.46 -1.07
CA VAL A 56 4.06 8.88 -0.91
C VAL A 56 3.53 9.10 0.50
N LEU A 57 4.33 8.80 1.53
CA LEU A 57 3.95 9.01 2.94
C LEU A 57 3.60 10.46 3.25
N ASN A 58 4.33 11.41 2.70
CA ASN A 58 4.04 12.84 2.91
C ASN A 58 2.69 13.27 2.31
N LYS A 59 2.17 12.52 1.35
CA LYS A 59 0.87 12.76 0.72
C LYS A 59 -0.25 11.85 1.24
N ARG A 60 0.04 10.96 2.20
CA ARG A 60 -0.86 9.89 2.64
C ARG A 60 -2.22 10.40 3.14
N ASP A 61 -2.23 11.48 3.92
CA ASP A 61 -3.47 12.05 4.44
C ASP A 61 -4.34 12.60 3.30
N ALA A 62 -3.74 13.30 2.34
CA ALA A 62 -4.44 13.77 1.15
C ALA A 62 -4.92 12.61 0.25
N PHE A 63 -4.18 11.50 0.20
CA PHE A 63 -4.65 10.27 -0.46
C PHE A 63 -5.86 9.68 0.25
N ARG A 64 -5.87 9.62 1.60
CA ARG A 64 -7.02 9.13 2.37
C ARG A 64 -8.28 9.94 2.09
N GLU A 65 -8.18 11.27 2.10
CA GLU A 65 -9.31 12.15 1.74
C GLU A 65 -9.77 11.92 0.30
N ALA A 66 -8.84 11.88 -0.65
CA ALA A 66 -9.13 11.77 -2.07
C ALA A 66 -9.74 10.41 -2.47
N PHE A 67 -9.29 9.32 -1.81
CA PHE A 67 -9.68 7.94 -2.09
C PHE A 67 -10.67 7.38 -1.06
N ASP A 68 -11.52 8.21 -0.47
CA ASP A 68 -12.62 7.81 0.45
C ASP A 68 -12.13 6.87 1.58
N ASN A 69 -10.99 7.23 2.21
CA ASN A 69 -10.29 6.44 3.22
C ASN A 69 -9.95 5.01 2.76
N PHE A 70 -9.64 4.85 1.48
CA PHE A 70 -9.33 3.57 0.86
C PHE A 70 -10.40 2.50 1.09
N ASP A 71 -11.65 2.90 0.93
CA ASP A 71 -12.78 1.99 0.90
C ASP A 71 -12.82 1.31 -0.47
N PRO A 72 -12.53 -0.01 -0.58
CA PRO A 72 -12.42 -0.66 -1.88
C PRO A 72 -13.73 -0.69 -2.65
N GLU A 73 -14.89 -0.75 -1.97
CA GLU A 73 -16.20 -0.70 -2.62
C GLU A 73 -16.43 0.65 -3.29
N LYS A 74 -16.11 1.76 -2.59
CA LYS A 74 -16.22 3.11 -3.15
C LYS A 74 -15.24 3.34 -4.28
N VAL A 75 -13.96 2.93 -4.10
CA VAL A 75 -12.93 3.10 -5.12
C VAL A 75 -13.27 2.33 -6.39
N SER A 76 -13.77 1.11 -6.29
CA SER A 76 -14.19 0.31 -7.45
C SER A 76 -15.33 0.92 -8.26
N ALA A 77 -16.15 1.76 -7.62
CA ALA A 77 -17.30 2.44 -8.21
C ALA A 77 -17.03 3.88 -8.69
N TYR A 78 -15.78 4.31 -8.76
CA TYR A 78 -15.46 5.67 -9.19
C TYR A 78 -15.88 5.94 -10.63
N THR A 79 -16.58 7.05 -10.82
CA THR A 79 -16.99 7.57 -12.13
C THR A 79 -15.87 8.36 -12.78
N GLU A 80 -15.99 8.65 -14.08
CA GLU A 80 -15.01 9.50 -14.80
C GLU A 80 -14.88 10.89 -14.17
N ASP A 81 -15.97 11.47 -13.66
CA ASP A 81 -15.93 12.78 -12.97
C ASP A 81 -15.06 12.70 -11.70
N LYS A 82 -15.16 11.61 -10.93
CA LYS A 82 -14.29 11.38 -9.77
C LYS A 82 -12.83 11.19 -10.18
N LEU A 83 -12.56 10.46 -11.25
CA LEU A 83 -11.21 10.26 -11.79
C LEU A 83 -10.60 11.59 -12.25
N GLU A 84 -11.37 12.46 -12.90
CA GLU A 84 -10.90 13.79 -13.32
C GLU A 84 -10.61 14.69 -12.09
N ALA A 85 -11.47 14.64 -11.06
CA ALA A 85 -11.20 15.32 -9.81
C ALA A 85 -9.89 14.85 -9.15
N LEU A 86 -9.60 13.55 -9.17
CA LEU A 86 -8.33 12.99 -8.68
C LEU A 86 -7.13 13.47 -9.52
N ARG A 87 -7.25 13.52 -10.84
CA ARG A 87 -6.20 14.03 -11.76
C ARG A 87 -5.89 15.50 -11.52
N SER A 88 -6.86 16.26 -11.05
CA SER A 88 -6.75 17.69 -10.76
C SER A 88 -6.30 17.98 -9.33
N ASN A 89 -6.29 17.00 -8.43
CA ASN A 89 -5.96 17.20 -7.02
C ASN A 89 -4.44 17.32 -6.78
N PRO A 90 -3.90 18.50 -6.41
CA PRO A 90 -2.46 18.68 -6.18
C PRO A 90 -1.94 17.97 -4.91
N GLY A 91 -2.82 17.56 -4.02
CA GLY A 91 -2.47 16.85 -2.79
C GLY A 91 -1.93 15.44 -3.04
N ILE A 92 -2.32 14.80 -4.15
CA ILE A 92 -1.92 13.43 -4.49
C ILE A 92 -0.93 13.37 -5.66
N ILE A 93 -0.51 12.17 -6.01
CA ILE A 93 0.30 11.91 -7.21
C ILE A 93 -0.64 11.81 -8.42
N ARG A 94 -0.64 12.84 -9.28
CA ARG A 94 -1.56 13.02 -10.40
C ARG A 94 -1.15 12.23 -11.65
N ASN A 95 -1.00 10.93 -11.52
CA ASN A 95 -0.68 10.07 -12.65
C ASN A 95 -1.95 9.36 -13.13
N ARG A 96 -2.37 9.63 -14.36
CA ARG A 96 -3.61 9.08 -14.94
C ARG A 96 -3.66 7.55 -14.88
N LEU A 97 -2.57 6.87 -15.25
CA LEU A 97 -2.52 5.41 -15.29
C LEU A 97 -2.61 4.81 -13.87
N LYS A 98 -1.92 5.41 -12.89
CA LYS A 98 -1.96 4.94 -11.50
C LYS A 98 -3.34 5.15 -10.87
N ILE A 99 -4.00 6.28 -11.17
CA ILE A 99 -5.37 6.56 -10.71
C ILE A 99 -6.34 5.52 -11.30
N GLN A 100 -6.24 5.25 -12.59
CA GLN A 100 -7.08 4.23 -13.24
C GLN A 100 -6.79 2.82 -12.69
N ALA A 101 -5.51 2.48 -12.50
CA ALA A 101 -5.11 1.21 -11.92
C ALA A 101 -5.64 1.01 -10.49
N ALA A 102 -5.78 2.08 -9.69
CA ALA A 102 -6.37 1.98 -8.36
C ALA A 102 -7.81 1.46 -8.38
N VAL A 103 -8.61 1.87 -9.39
CA VAL A 103 -9.98 1.37 -9.57
C VAL A 103 -9.98 -0.11 -10.00
N THR A 104 -9.13 -0.47 -10.96
CA THR A 104 -8.99 -1.87 -11.39
C THR A 104 -8.53 -2.77 -10.24
N ASN A 105 -7.54 -2.30 -9.47
CA ASN A 105 -7.07 -3.02 -8.28
C ASN A 105 -8.14 -3.16 -7.19
N ALA A 106 -9.02 -2.15 -7.03
CA ALA A 106 -10.14 -2.26 -6.10
C ALA A 106 -11.13 -3.35 -6.52
N CYS A 107 -11.43 -3.45 -7.82
CA CYS A 107 -12.29 -4.54 -8.34
C CYS A 107 -11.64 -5.91 -8.08
N ALA A 108 -10.37 -6.09 -8.40
CA ALA A 108 -9.65 -7.34 -8.17
C ALA A 108 -9.56 -7.68 -6.67
N PHE A 109 -9.36 -6.66 -5.81
CA PHE A 109 -9.35 -6.81 -4.36
C PHE A 109 -10.68 -7.36 -3.83
N LEU A 110 -11.80 -6.82 -4.29
CA LEU A 110 -13.14 -7.27 -3.91
C LEU A 110 -13.43 -8.71 -4.39
N GLU A 111 -12.96 -9.10 -5.58
CA GLU A 111 -13.09 -10.49 -6.04
C GLU A 111 -12.27 -11.46 -5.17
N ILE A 112 -11.06 -11.07 -4.75
CA ILE A 112 -10.25 -11.85 -3.82
C ILE A 112 -10.98 -11.98 -2.46
N GLN A 113 -11.59 -10.92 -1.95
CA GLN A 113 -12.37 -10.99 -0.71
C GLN A 113 -13.54 -11.98 -0.80
N LYS A 114 -14.22 -12.05 -1.94
CA LYS A 114 -15.30 -13.04 -2.17
C LYS A 114 -14.78 -14.46 -2.15
N GLU A 115 -13.61 -14.72 -2.76
CA GLU A 115 -13.02 -16.05 -2.87
C GLU A 115 -12.44 -16.54 -1.53
N TYR A 116 -11.76 -15.66 -0.77
CA TYR A 116 -11.01 -15.98 0.46
C TYR A 116 -11.67 -15.47 1.75
N ASN A 117 -12.89 -14.94 1.70
CA ASN A 117 -13.62 -14.25 2.77
C ASN A 117 -12.98 -12.92 3.24
N SER A 118 -11.71 -12.66 2.92
CA SER A 118 -11.01 -11.41 3.17
C SER A 118 -9.73 -11.36 2.35
N PHE A 119 -9.20 -10.17 2.08
CA PHE A 119 -7.87 -10.03 1.48
C PHE A 119 -6.78 -10.45 2.46
N SER A 120 -6.98 -10.23 3.76
CA SER A 120 -6.12 -10.78 4.81
C SER A 120 -6.03 -12.30 4.72
N GLY A 121 -7.17 -12.99 4.57
CA GLY A 121 -7.19 -14.45 4.37
C GLY A 121 -6.36 -14.88 3.17
N TYR A 122 -6.46 -14.17 2.04
CA TYR A 122 -5.68 -14.42 0.84
C TYR A 122 -4.18 -14.20 1.05
N ILE A 123 -3.76 -13.06 1.58
CA ILE A 123 -2.32 -12.73 1.66
C ILE A 123 -1.60 -13.58 2.71
N TRP A 124 -2.24 -13.85 3.86
CA TRP A 124 -1.66 -14.63 4.94
C TRP A 124 -1.68 -16.15 4.67
N HIS A 125 -2.56 -16.64 3.79
CA HIS A 125 -2.54 -18.04 3.34
C HIS A 125 -1.20 -18.44 2.71
N TRP A 126 -0.51 -17.53 2.00
CA TRP A 126 0.79 -17.82 1.37
C TRP A 126 1.92 -18.14 2.35
N THR A 127 1.75 -17.82 3.61
CA THR A 127 2.73 -18.03 4.68
C THR A 127 2.20 -18.90 5.82
N ASP A 128 1.06 -19.55 5.64
CA ASP A 128 0.34 -20.27 6.72
C ASP A 128 0.11 -19.38 7.96
N GLY A 129 -0.15 -18.10 7.74
CA GLY A 129 -0.35 -17.10 8.80
C GLY A 129 0.91 -16.71 9.57
N LYS A 130 2.10 -17.06 9.08
CA LYS A 130 3.37 -16.80 9.77
C LYS A 130 4.09 -15.58 9.20
N VAL A 131 4.78 -14.86 10.07
CA VAL A 131 5.69 -13.80 9.65
C VAL A 131 6.96 -14.42 9.07
N VAL A 132 7.31 -14.04 7.84
CA VAL A 132 8.55 -14.43 7.16
C VAL A 132 9.56 -13.31 7.31
N CYS A 133 10.68 -13.58 7.97
CA CYS A 133 11.78 -12.64 8.14
C CYS A 133 12.88 -12.95 7.13
N GLU A 134 12.98 -12.14 6.09
CA GLU A 134 14.07 -12.19 5.12
C GLU A 134 14.87 -10.89 5.18
N THR A 135 16.20 -10.98 5.16
CA THR A 135 17.10 -9.82 5.18
C THR A 135 17.96 -9.78 3.93
N GLY A 136 18.17 -8.57 3.40
CA GLY A 136 19.12 -8.32 2.30
C GLY A 136 18.65 -8.75 0.90
N ARG A 137 17.39 -9.14 0.72
CA ARG A 137 16.80 -9.47 -0.57
C ARG A 137 15.69 -8.51 -0.93
N THR A 138 15.57 -8.16 -2.21
CA THR A 138 14.48 -7.33 -2.76
C THR A 138 13.33 -8.18 -3.32
N SER A 139 13.54 -9.47 -3.52
CA SER A 139 12.56 -10.45 -3.98
C SER A 139 12.85 -11.83 -3.42
N SER A 140 11.83 -12.68 -3.33
CA SER A 140 11.92 -14.09 -2.96
C SER A 140 11.02 -14.91 -3.87
N GLU A 141 11.21 -16.24 -3.90
CA GLU A 141 10.30 -17.14 -4.63
C GLU A 141 8.84 -16.94 -4.22
N LEU A 142 8.61 -16.74 -2.92
CA LEU A 142 7.28 -16.47 -2.37
C LEU A 142 6.71 -15.16 -2.92
N SER A 143 7.46 -14.06 -2.84
CA SER A 143 7.00 -12.76 -3.35
C SER A 143 6.74 -12.79 -4.87
N ASP A 144 7.54 -13.54 -5.61
CA ASP A 144 7.37 -13.74 -7.05
C ASP A 144 6.09 -14.53 -7.37
N CYS A 145 5.78 -15.57 -6.57
CA CYS A 145 4.54 -16.33 -6.70
C CYS A 145 3.31 -15.46 -6.42
N ILE A 146 3.31 -14.70 -5.33
CA ILE A 146 2.23 -13.77 -4.98
C ILE A 146 2.05 -12.73 -6.08
N SER A 147 3.15 -12.13 -6.55
CA SER A 147 3.11 -11.13 -7.63
C SER A 147 2.54 -11.70 -8.94
N LYS A 148 2.88 -12.94 -9.28
CA LYS A 148 2.34 -13.62 -10.47
C LYS A 148 0.84 -13.91 -10.32
N ASP A 149 0.39 -14.34 -9.15
CA ASP A 149 -1.02 -14.60 -8.90
C ASP A 149 -1.84 -13.31 -8.94
N LEU A 150 -1.40 -12.26 -8.27
CA LEU A 150 -2.05 -10.94 -8.31
C LEU A 150 -2.15 -10.39 -9.73
N LYS A 151 -1.09 -10.50 -10.54
CA LYS A 151 -1.11 -10.07 -11.95
C LYS A 151 -2.08 -10.86 -12.85
N LYS A 152 -2.43 -12.09 -12.50
CA LYS A 152 -3.44 -12.86 -13.23
C LYS A 152 -4.87 -12.43 -12.88
N ARG A 153 -5.04 -11.81 -11.73
CA ARG A 153 -6.36 -11.38 -11.22
C ARG A 153 -6.73 -9.96 -11.68
N GLY A 154 -5.74 -9.15 -12.10
CA GLY A 154 -5.97 -7.81 -12.65
C GLY A 154 -4.82 -6.83 -12.44
#